data_99cc14db3ef351a1a1894a9762d27ec4
#
_entry.id   99cc14db3ef351a1a1894a9762d27ec4
#
_cell.length_a   1.000
_cell.length_b   1.000
_cell.length_c   1.000
_cell.angle_alpha   90.00
_cell.angle_beta   90.00
_cell.angle_gamma   90.00
#
_symmetry.space_group_name_H-M   'P 1'
#
loop_
_entity.id
_entity.type
_entity.pdbx_description
1 polymer ?
#
loop_
_entity_poly.entity_id
_entity_poly.type
_entity_poly.pdbx_seq_one_letter_code
_entity_poly.pdbx_strand_id
1 'polypeptide(L)'
;MFFASEVILGDFAPRSFATIVVPSVIAAVISRAFLGNHPSFDASAFALVSPRELLLYALLGMLCAVWAWAFVRILYVLEDAAEAWKIAPELKGAVGFGLVGAIGLFAPQVLGVGYDVIQHVFDGHVDVGRAIALSVLKPVATSLTLGFGGSGGVFAPSLFTGAMLGDGFGRIVHGLFPAWTASVAAYGLVAMAAVFAAAAEAPITAIVIVFEMSYDYTIVLPLMIATVIATILGRRLINGTIYELKLVRRGIDWKRVRRPHALERVRVSSVVRQASVIADVSDTVASVAERLHGTSEAFVPVVERDGRFAGVVAAGDIGWLMAHEGLQPIGTFAKAVPATLSHAESLERAADLMADPKIAMLPILRADGSLEGIITRRDVLIAYRSSHGA
;
A
#
# COMPACT_ATOMS: atom_id res chain seq x y z
N MET A 1 -7.09 -4.71 -14.16
CA MET A 1 -6.40 -3.44 -14.33
C MET A 1 -6.43 -2.61 -13.03
N PHE A 2 -7.59 -2.11 -12.58
CA PHE A 2 -7.71 -1.28 -11.37
C PHE A 2 -7.20 -1.95 -10.10
N PHE A 3 -7.42 -3.25 -9.92
CA PHE A 3 -6.86 -4.01 -8.80
C PHE A 3 -5.34 -3.89 -8.69
N ALA A 4 -4.62 -4.00 -9.81
CA ALA A 4 -3.17 -3.88 -9.82
C ALA A 4 -2.72 -2.44 -9.46
N SER A 5 -3.42 -1.42 -9.96
CA SER A 5 -3.10 -0.02 -9.69
C SER A 5 -3.46 0.40 -8.26
N GLU A 6 -4.65 0.04 -7.77
CA GLU A 6 -5.15 0.50 -6.47
C GLU A 6 -4.63 -0.35 -5.31
N VAL A 7 -4.66 -1.69 -5.45
CA VAL A 7 -4.31 -2.61 -4.36
C VAL A 7 -2.83 -2.94 -4.33
N ILE A 8 -2.22 -3.25 -5.50
CA ILE A 8 -0.83 -3.70 -5.54
C ILE A 8 0.14 -2.52 -5.57
N LEU A 9 -0.01 -1.60 -6.53
CA LEU A 9 0.92 -0.47 -6.68
C LEU A 9 0.57 0.71 -5.78
N GLY A 10 -0.74 0.96 -5.54
CA GLY A 10 -1.21 2.14 -4.83
C GLY A 10 -0.95 3.45 -5.59
N ASP A 11 -0.75 3.35 -6.89
CA ASP A 11 -0.38 4.45 -7.76
C ASP A 11 -1.17 4.38 -9.08
N PHE A 12 -1.73 5.52 -9.47
CA PHE A 12 -2.42 5.73 -10.73
C PHE A 12 -1.58 6.59 -11.71
N ALA A 13 -0.25 6.66 -11.50
CA ALA A 13 0.61 7.42 -12.40
C ALA A 13 0.46 6.92 -13.87
N PRO A 14 0.41 7.82 -14.87
CA PRO A 14 0.18 7.45 -16.26
C PRO A 14 1.14 6.40 -16.79
N ARG A 15 2.38 6.41 -16.30
CA ARG A 15 3.43 5.46 -16.70
C ARG A 15 3.14 4.03 -16.23
N SER A 16 2.75 3.87 -14.95
CA SER A 16 2.38 2.57 -14.36
C SER A 16 1.07 2.07 -14.97
N PHE A 17 0.13 2.98 -15.20
CA PHE A 17 -1.17 2.67 -15.78
C PHE A 17 -1.05 2.10 -17.20
N ALA A 18 -0.23 2.70 -18.06
CA ALA A 18 -0.03 2.23 -19.45
C ALA A 18 0.52 0.79 -19.52
N THR A 19 1.46 0.43 -18.64
CA THR A 19 2.04 -0.92 -18.61
C THR A 19 1.06 -2.00 -18.14
N ILE A 20 0.03 -1.63 -17.37
CA ILE A 20 -1.00 -2.56 -16.89
C ILE A 20 -2.17 -2.65 -17.90
N VAL A 21 -2.54 -1.55 -18.53
CA VAL A 21 -3.69 -1.50 -19.44
C VAL A 21 -3.50 -2.41 -20.63
N VAL A 22 -2.35 -2.34 -21.31
CA VAL A 22 -2.12 -3.13 -22.53
C VAL A 22 -2.26 -4.64 -22.30
N PRO A 23 -1.57 -5.26 -21.31
CA PRO A 23 -1.77 -6.68 -21.03
C PRO A 23 -3.20 -7.02 -20.61
N SER A 24 -3.87 -6.14 -19.86
CA SER A 24 -5.25 -6.38 -19.41
C SER A 24 -6.23 -6.39 -20.59
N VAL A 25 -6.06 -5.49 -21.55
CA VAL A 25 -6.90 -5.45 -22.77
C VAL A 25 -6.66 -6.69 -23.62
N ILE A 26 -5.39 -7.07 -23.83
CA ILE A 26 -5.06 -8.30 -24.59
C ILE A 26 -5.69 -9.54 -23.91
N ALA A 27 -5.55 -9.66 -22.60
CA ALA A 27 -6.13 -10.76 -21.85
C ALA A 27 -7.67 -10.79 -21.98
N ALA A 28 -8.33 -9.63 -21.88
CA ALA A 28 -9.78 -9.54 -22.04
C ALA A 28 -10.24 -9.92 -23.46
N VAL A 29 -9.52 -9.47 -24.49
CA VAL A 29 -9.82 -9.84 -25.91
C VAL A 29 -9.70 -11.34 -26.11
N ILE A 30 -8.60 -11.94 -25.64
CA ILE A 30 -8.39 -13.38 -25.74
C ILE A 30 -9.49 -14.14 -24.97
N SER A 31 -9.76 -13.75 -23.74
CA SER A 31 -10.80 -14.38 -22.92
C SER A 31 -12.17 -14.36 -23.62
N ARG A 32 -12.58 -13.19 -24.13
CA ARG A 32 -13.84 -13.05 -24.86
C ARG A 32 -13.90 -13.83 -26.15
N ALA A 33 -12.78 -13.98 -26.85
CA ALA A 33 -12.71 -14.78 -28.09
C ALA A 33 -12.93 -16.28 -27.83
N PHE A 34 -12.47 -16.82 -26.70
CA PHE A 34 -12.59 -18.23 -26.37
C PHE A 34 -13.79 -18.58 -25.50
N LEU A 35 -14.15 -17.71 -24.57
CA LEU A 35 -15.20 -17.97 -23.57
C LEU A 35 -16.52 -17.25 -23.88
N GLY A 36 -16.53 -16.36 -24.89
CA GLY A 36 -17.68 -15.54 -25.20
C GLY A 36 -17.72 -14.24 -24.36
N ASN A 37 -18.68 -13.38 -24.71
CA ASN A 37 -18.88 -12.08 -24.07
C ASN A 37 -20.15 -12.11 -23.21
N HIS A 38 -20.08 -12.87 -22.10
CA HIS A 38 -21.18 -13.01 -21.15
C HIS A 38 -20.79 -12.35 -19.81
N PRO A 39 -21.78 -11.76 -19.08
CA PRO A 39 -21.53 -11.33 -17.71
C PRO A 39 -21.19 -12.54 -16.81
N SER A 40 -20.48 -12.29 -15.72
CA SER A 40 -20.19 -13.33 -14.75
C SER A 40 -21.39 -13.72 -13.90
N PHE A 41 -22.34 -12.80 -13.78
CA PHE A 41 -23.60 -12.98 -13.06
C PHE A 41 -24.76 -12.42 -13.87
N ASP A 42 -25.77 -13.25 -14.10
CA ASP A 42 -27.05 -12.84 -14.66
C ASP A 42 -27.90 -12.29 -13.51
N ALA A 43 -27.77 -10.99 -13.24
CA ALA A 43 -28.70 -10.29 -12.37
C ALA A 43 -29.80 -9.69 -13.24
N SER A 44 -31.08 -9.88 -12.84
CA SER A 44 -32.20 -9.17 -13.46
C SER A 44 -31.92 -7.67 -13.44
N ALA A 45 -32.21 -6.98 -14.55
CA ALA A 45 -31.93 -5.56 -14.73
C ALA A 45 -32.33 -4.77 -13.47
N PHE A 46 -31.34 -4.08 -12.91
CA PHE A 46 -31.54 -3.25 -11.73
C PHE A 46 -32.27 -1.95 -12.13
N ALA A 47 -33.26 -1.59 -11.36
CA ALA A 47 -33.84 -0.25 -11.43
C ALA A 47 -34.02 0.30 -10.02
N LEU A 48 -33.42 1.47 -9.76
CA LEU A 48 -33.64 2.17 -8.50
C LEU A 48 -35.13 2.57 -8.38
N VAL A 49 -35.85 1.95 -7.48
CA VAL A 49 -37.27 2.16 -7.33
C VAL A 49 -37.59 3.52 -6.67
N SER A 50 -36.73 3.93 -5.72
CA SER A 50 -36.92 5.18 -4.98
C SER A 50 -35.59 5.76 -4.50
N PRO A 51 -35.41 7.10 -4.48
CA PRO A 51 -34.26 7.73 -3.86
C PRO A 51 -34.06 7.35 -2.38
N ARG A 52 -35.14 6.98 -1.67
CA ARG A 52 -35.08 6.50 -0.28
C ARG A 52 -34.35 5.19 -0.14
N GLU A 53 -34.30 4.38 -1.17
CA GLU A 53 -33.53 3.13 -1.21
C GLU A 53 -32.02 3.35 -1.04
N LEU A 54 -31.50 4.53 -1.40
CA LEU A 54 -30.09 4.88 -1.17
C LEU A 54 -29.72 4.89 0.32
N LEU A 55 -30.65 5.19 1.21
CA LEU A 55 -30.43 5.07 2.66
C LEU A 55 -30.25 3.62 3.11
N LEU A 56 -30.94 2.68 2.46
CA LEU A 56 -30.80 1.26 2.73
C LEU A 56 -29.43 0.75 2.22
N TYR A 57 -28.96 1.24 1.08
CA TYR A 57 -27.60 0.94 0.59
C TYR A 57 -26.53 1.57 1.47
N ALA A 58 -26.77 2.73 2.06
CA ALA A 58 -25.87 3.32 3.06
C ALA A 58 -25.78 2.44 4.32
N LEU A 59 -26.91 1.95 4.82
CA LEU A 59 -26.96 1.01 5.95
C LEU A 59 -26.27 -0.32 5.60
N LEU A 60 -26.50 -0.85 4.40
CA LEU A 60 -25.80 -2.03 3.89
C LEU A 60 -24.28 -1.81 3.86
N GLY A 61 -23.82 -0.65 3.40
CA GLY A 61 -22.39 -0.29 3.40
C GLY A 61 -21.79 -0.31 4.81
N MET A 62 -22.50 0.19 5.82
CA MET A 62 -22.07 0.11 7.21
C MET A 62 -21.99 -1.35 7.70
N LEU A 63 -22.99 -2.16 7.39
CA LEU A 63 -23.01 -3.59 7.74
C LEU A 63 -21.84 -4.34 7.06
N CYS A 64 -21.58 -4.05 5.77
CA CYS A 64 -20.47 -4.63 5.03
C CYS A 64 -19.11 -4.29 5.63
N ALA A 65 -18.91 -3.07 6.16
CA ALA A 65 -17.69 -2.70 6.85
C ALA A 65 -17.45 -3.53 8.12
N VAL A 66 -18.50 -3.73 8.92
CA VAL A 66 -18.43 -4.59 10.11
C VAL A 66 -18.13 -6.04 9.73
N TRP A 67 -18.74 -6.53 8.66
CA TRP A 67 -18.52 -7.88 8.17
C TRP A 67 -17.11 -8.08 7.61
N ALA A 68 -16.59 -7.11 6.87
CA ALA A 68 -15.21 -7.09 6.40
C ALA A 68 -14.21 -7.09 7.56
N TRP A 69 -14.46 -6.27 8.59
CA TRP A 69 -13.68 -6.28 9.82
C TRP A 69 -13.70 -7.66 10.49
N ALA A 70 -14.86 -8.28 10.62
CA ALA A 70 -14.99 -9.62 11.19
C ALA A 70 -14.20 -10.66 10.37
N PHE A 71 -14.29 -10.61 9.04
CA PHE A 71 -13.52 -11.49 8.17
C PHE A 71 -12.01 -11.34 8.37
N VAL A 72 -11.51 -10.11 8.33
CA VAL A 72 -10.09 -9.81 8.57
C VAL A 72 -9.67 -10.29 9.96
N ARG A 73 -10.50 -10.06 10.97
CA ARG A 73 -10.23 -10.51 12.34
C ARG A 73 -10.15 -12.02 12.47
N ILE A 74 -11.10 -12.75 11.87
CA ILE A 74 -11.11 -14.22 11.85
C ILE A 74 -9.86 -14.75 11.17
N LEU A 75 -9.49 -14.18 10.01
CA LEU A 75 -8.30 -14.59 9.27
C LEU A 75 -7.05 -14.54 10.15
N TYR A 76 -6.82 -13.40 10.79
CA TYR A 76 -5.60 -13.23 11.57
C TYR A 76 -5.60 -13.95 12.91
N VAL A 77 -6.76 -14.12 13.54
CA VAL A 77 -6.88 -14.94 14.77
C VAL A 77 -6.55 -16.41 14.48
N LEU A 78 -7.04 -16.94 13.35
CA LEU A 78 -6.75 -18.33 12.97
C LEU A 78 -5.30 -18.51 12.47
N GLU A 79 -4.73 -17.51 11.80
CA GLU A 79 -3.30 -17.51 11.43
C GLU A 79 -2.42 -17.51 12.69
N ASP A 80 -2.70 -16.64 13.67
CA ASP A 80 -1.97 -16.58 14.95
C ASP A 80 -2.07 -17.90 15.73
N ALA A 81 -3.26 -18.49 15.77
CA ALA A 81 -3.49 -19.77 16.44
C ALA A 81 -2.67 -20.90 15.75
N ALA A 82 -2.63 -20.91 14.42
CA ALA A 82 -1.84 -21.88 13.68
C ALA A 82 -0.33 -21.65 13.82
N GLU A 83 0.13 -20.39 13.88
CA GLU A 83 1.54 -20.06 14.12
C GLU A 83 2.00 -20.45 15.54
N ALA A 84 1.15 -20.25 16.54
CA ALA A 84 1.44 -20.63 17.92
C ALA A 84 1.60 -22.15 18.10
N TRP A 85 1.04 -22.93 17.21
CA TRP A 85 1.18 -24.40 17.21
C TRP A 85 2.58 -24.81 16.72
N LYS A 86 3.41 -25.31 17.63
CA LYS A 86 4.78 -25.77 17.35
C LYS A 86 4.82 -27.21 16.85
N ILE A 87 4.08 -27.53 15.79
CA ILE A 87 4.05 -28.83 15.12
C ILE A 87 4.59 -28.70 13.70
N ALA A 88 4.90 -29.86 13.06
CA ALA A 88 5.39 -29.88 11.69
C ALA A 88 4.40 -29.20 10.72
N PRO A 89 4.87 -28.43 9.72
CA PRO A 89 4.01 -27.69 8.78
C PRO A 89 3.01 -28.61 8.05
N GLU A 90 3.43 -29.85 7.74
CA GLU A 90 2.60 -30.84 7.05
C GLU A 90 1.39 -31.24 7.90
N LEU A 91 1.59 -31.43 9.21
CA LEU A 91 0.51 -31.74 10.15
C LEU A 91 -0.44 -30.56 10.35
N LYS A 92 0.09 -29.31 10.37
CA LYS A 92 -0.77 -28.11 10.38
C LYS A 92 -1.69 -28.11 9.15
N GLY A 93 -1.13 -28.30 7.97
CA GLY A 93 -1.90 -28.38 6.73
C GLY A 93 -2.96 -29.48 6.77
N ALA A 94 -2.60 -30.68 7.22
CA ALA A 94 -3.54 -31.80 7.35
C ALA A 94 -4.73 -31.48 8.25
N VAL A 95 -4.47 -30.82 9.40
CA VAL A 95 -5.54 -30.41 10.32
C VAL A 95 -6.39 -29.30 9.72
N GLY A 96 -5.78 -28.25 9.16
CA GLY A 96 -6.51 -27.14 8.54
C GLY A 96 -7.41 -27.59 7.39
N PHE A 97 -6.88 -28.41 6.46
CA PHE A 97 -7.66 -28.94 5.38
C PHE A 97 -8.69 -29.99 5.83
N GLY A 98 -8.40 -30.75 6.88
CA GLY A 98 -9.35 -31.65 7.51
C GLY A 98 -10.57 -30.90 8.07
N LEU A 99 -10.35 -29.78 8.74
CA LEU A 99 -11.42 -28.90 9.24
C LEU A 99 -12.23 -28.28 8.09
N VAL A 100 -11.55 -27.80 7.03
CA VAL A 100 -12.24 -27.28 5.82
C VAL A 100 -13.04 -28.38 5.14
N GLY A 101 -12.50 -29.62 5.05
CA GLY A 101 -13.22 -30.78 4.53
C GLY A 101 -14.45 -31.11 5.38
N ALA A 102 -14.33 -31.09 6.69
CA ALA A 102 -15.47 -31.29 7.60
C ALA A 102 -16.58 -30.22 7.38
N ILE A 103 -16.20 -28.95 7.24
CA ILE A 103 -17.15 -27.88 6.88
C ILE A 103 -17.79 -28.18 5.53
N GLY A 104 -16.99 -28.61 4.55
CA GLY A 104 -17.45 -28.93 3.19
C GLY A 104 -18.44 -30.09 3.11
N LEU A 105 -18.40 -31.04 4.04
CA LEU A 105 -19.40 -32.12 4.14
C LEU A 105 -20.81 -31.60 4.46
N PHE A 106 -20.91 -30.56 5.28
CA PHE A 106 -22.19 -29.96 5.68
C PHE A 106 -22.59 -28.76 4.80
N ALA A 107 -21.59 -28.04 4.26
CA ALA A 107 -21.78 -26.85 3.45
C ALA A 107 -20.84 -26.86 2.24
N PRO A 108 -21.03 -27.75 1.24
CA PRO A 108 -20.16 -27.83 0.08
C PRO A 108 -20.03 -26.52 -0.72
N GLN A 109 -20.99 -25.62 -0.57
CA GLN A 109 -21.03 -24.30 -1.18
C GLN A 109 -19.86 -23.37 -0.76
N VAL A 110 -19.18 -23.64 0.36
CA VAL A 110 -18.02 -22.85 0.79
C VAL A 110 -16.73 -23.24 0.08
N LEU A 111 -16.71 -24.38 -0.60
CA LEU A 111 -15.54 -24.88 -1.33
C LEU A 111 -15.40 -24.13 -2.67
N GLY A 112 -14.16 -24.08 -3.18
CA GLY A 112 -13.85 -23.41 -4.45
C GLY A 112 -14.11 -21.91 -4.44
N VAL A 113 -14.28 -21.29 -5.62
CA VAL A 113 -14.51 -19.86 -5.81
C VAL A 113 -15.92 -19.46 -5.40
N GLY A 114 -16.91 -20.28 -5.75
CA GLY A 114 -18.31 -20.14 -5.35
C GLY A 114 -19.17 -19.25 -6.24
N TYR A 115 -18.76 -18.97 -7.48
CA TYR A 115 -19.54 -18.13 -8.40
C TYR A 115 -20.91 -18.76 -8.74
N ASP A 116 -20.94 -20.09 -8.93
CA ASP A 116 -22.20 -20.80 -9.17
C ASP A 116 -23.18 -20.64 -8.00
N VAL A 117 -22.66 -20.64 -6.77
CA VAL A 117 -23.47 -20.45 -5.57
C VAL A 117 -24.00 -19.02 -5.48
N ILE A 118 -23.18 -18.03 -5.86
CA ILE A 118 -23.63 -16.63 -5.94
C ILE A 118 -24.78 -16.51 -6.93
N GLN A 119 -24.66 -17.12 -8.12
CA GLN A 119 -25.74 -17.11 -9.11
C GLN A 119 -27.02 -17.75 -8.56
N HIS A 120 -26.93 -18.93 -7.93
CA HIS A 120 -28.10 -19.56 -7.30
C HIS A 120 -28.76 -18.72 -6.22
N VAL A 121 -28.00 -17.89 -5.50
CA VAL A 121 -28.54 -16.94 -4.52
C VAL A 121 -29.29 -15.83 -5.23
N PHE A 122 -28.76 -15.28 -6.30
CA PHE A 122 -29.42 -14.24 -7.09
C PHE A 122 -30.69 -14.74 -7.78
N ASP A 123 -30.72 -16.01 -8.16
CA ASP A 123 -31.91 -16.66 -8.71
C ASP A 123 -32.95 -17.01 -7.64
N GLY A 124 -32.69 -16.71 -6.36
CA GLY A 124 -33.62 -16.92 -5.26
C GLY A 124 -33.69 -18.37 -4.74
N HIS A 125 -32.78 -19.24 -5.16
CA HIS A 125 -32.79 -20.68 -4.80
C HIS A 125 -32.21 -21.00 -3.42
N VAL A 126 -31.67 -20.01 -2.69
CA VAL A 126 -31.07 -20.19 -1.37
C VAL A 126 -31.91 -19.50 -0.30
N ASP A 127 -32.18 -20.19 0.79
CA ASP A 127 -32.89 -19.64 1.95
C ASP A 127 -32.05 -18.58 2.68
N VAL A 128 -32.72 -17.58 3.31
CA VAL A 128 -32.09 -16.47 4.06
C VAL A 128 -31.15 -16.97 5.15
N GLY A 129 -31.59 -17.96 5.93
CA GLY A 129 -30.77 -18.53 7.02
C GLY A 129 -29.52 -19.18 6.48
N ARG A 130 -29.61 -19.86 5.33
CA ARG A 130 -28.49 -20.49 4.66
C ARG A 130 -27.52 -19.46 4.05
N ALA A 131 -28.04 -18.41 3.42
CA ALA A 131 -27.23 -17.31 2.90
C ALA A 131 -26.40 -16.64 4.03
N ILE A 132 -27.04 -16.32 5.15
CA ILE A 132 -26.34 -15.75 6.31
C ILE A 132 -25.31 -16.74 6.88
N ALA A 133 -25.64 -18.02 7.00
CA ALA A 133 -24.67 -19.03 7.46
C ALA A 133 -23.46 -19.13 6.52
N LEU A 134 -23.68 -19.13 5.20
CA LEU A 134 -22.61 -19.18 4.21
C LEU A 134 -21.74 -17.91 4.24
N SER A 135 -22.31 -16.73 4.56
CA SER A 135 -21.55 -15.49 4.72
C SER A 135 -20.55 -15.54 5.89
N VAL A 136 -20.78 -16.39 6.88
CA VAL A 136 -19.86 -16.66 8.01
C VAL A 136 -18.92 -17.81 7.71
N LEU A 137 -19.43 -18.92 7.17
CA LEU A 137 -18.65 -20.14 6.93
C LEU A 137 -17.56 -19.94 5.89
N LYS A 138 -17.79 -19.13 4.86
CA LYS A 138 -16.78 -18.85 3.81
C LYS A 138 -15.54 -18.15 4.37
N PRO A 139 -15.64 -17.03 5.14
CA PRO A 139 -14.50 -16.45 5.84
C PRO A 139 -13.76 -17.45 6.74
N VAL A 140 -14.48 -18.27 7.49
CA VAL A 140 -13.86 -19.28 8.37
C VAL A 140 -13.09 -20.31 7.57
N ALA A 141 -13.69 -20.91 6.54
CA ALA A 141 -13.03 -21.91 5.68
C ALA A 141 -11.80 -21.32 4.96
N THR A 142 -11.92 -20.08 4.46
CA THR A 142 -10.79 -19.36 3.83
C THR A 142 -9.67 -19.12 4.85
N SER A 143 -10.02 -18.68 6.04
CA SER A 143 -9.05 -18.39 7.10
C SER A 143 -8.35 -19.64 7.63
N LEU A 144 -9.06 -20.76 7.74
CA LEU A 144 -8.46 -22.07 8.03
C LEU A 144 -7.49 -22.49 6.93
N THR A 145 -7.90 -22.37 5.66
CA THR A 145 -7.02 -22.71 4.53
C THR A 145 -5.72 -21.89 4.56
N LEU A 146 -5.81 -20.56 4.67
CA LEU A 146 -4.66 -19.66 4.62
C LEU A 146 -3.82 -19.73 5.90
N GLY A 147 -4.45 -19.74 7.06
CA GLY A 147 -3.78 -19.75 8.37
C GLY A 147 -3.00 -21.03 8.63
N PHE A 148 -3.48 -22.16 8.13
CA PHE A 148 -2.82 -23.47 8.29
C PHE A 148 -1.84 -23.81 7.17
N GLY A 149 -1.42 -22.81 6.37
CA GLY A 149 -0.33 -22.98 5.39
C GLY A 149 -0.78 -23.30 3.98
N GLY A 150 -2.08 -23.28 3.69
CA GLY A 150 -2.60 -23.42 2.34
C GLY A 150 -2.33 -22.17 1.48
N SER A 151 -2.38 -22.36 0.16
CA SER A 151 -2.34 -21.28 -0.81
C SER A 151 -3.76 -20.92 -1.26
N GLY A 152 -4.06 -19.63 -1.34
CA GLY A 152 -5.35 -19.13 -1.78
C GLY A 152 -5.42 -17.61 -1.77
N GLY A 153 -6.55 -17.08 -2.24
CA GLY A 153 -6.82 -15.64 -2.26
C GLY A 153 -7.97 -15.26 -1.36
N VAL A 154 -8.01 -14.00 -0.97
CA VAL A 154 -9.09 -13.41 -0.15
C VAL A 154 -10.09 -12.63 -1.00
N PHE A 155 -9.81 -12.41 -2.28
CA PHE A 155 -10.63 -11.65 -3.20
C PHE A 155 -12.02 -12.30 -3.44
N ALA A 156 -12.05 -13.49 -4.03
CA ALA A 156 -13.29 -14.20 -4.30
C ALA A 156 -14.08 -14.55 -3.02
N PRO A 157 -13.45 -14.96 -1.91
CA PRO A 157 -14.14 -15.10 -0.63
C PRO A 157 -14.80 -13.80 -0.12
N SER A 158 -14.20 -12.64 -0.35
CA SER A 158 -14.82 -11.35 0.03
C SER A 158 -16.07 -11.06 -0.80
N LEU A 159 -16.01 -11.32 -2.12
CA LEU A 159 -17.17 -11.17 -3.00
C LEU A 159 -18.30 -12.14 -2.60
N PHE A 160 -17.97 -13.43 -2.42
CA PHE A 160 -18.91 -14.43 -1.99
C PHE A 160 -19.62 -14.04 -0.68
N THR A 161 -18.84 -13.67 0.31
CA THR A 161 -19.32 -13.26 1.62
C THR A 161 -20.26 -12.06 1.52
N GLY A 162 -19.88 -11.08 0.68
CA GLY A 162 -20.72 -9.92 0.39
C GLY A 162 -22.03 -10.28 -0.28
N ALA A 163 -22.00 -11.14 -1.32
CA ALA A 163 -23.20 -11.61 -2.01
C ALA A 163 -24.19 -12.26 -1.05
N MET A 164 -23.71 -13.17 -0.20
CA MET A 164 -24.54 -13.87 0.78
C MET A 164 -25.14 -12.92 1.83
N LEU A 165 -24.33 -11.99 2.33
CA LEU A 165 -24.77 -10.97 3.30
C LEU A 165 -25.82 -10.04 2.68
N GLY A 166 -25.55 -9.58 1.45
CA GLY A 166 -26.43 -8.66 0.73
C GLY A 166 -27.75 -9.29 0.34
N ASP A 167 -27.76 -10.58 -0.06
CA ASP A 167 -29.01 -11.33 -0.30
C ASP A 167 -29.84 -11.43 0.98
N GLY A 168 -29.23 -11.84 2.09
CA GLY A 168 -29.91 -11.92 3.38
C GLY A 168 -30.50 -10.56 3.80
N PHE A 169 -29.72 -9.49 3.71
CA PHE A 169 -30.18 -8.13 3.98
C PHE A 169 -31.30 -7.70 3.03
N GLY A 170 -31.13 -7.92 1.72
CA GLY A 170 -32.10 -7.55 0.69
C GLY A 170 -33.44 -8.22 0.89
N ARG A 171 -33.48 -9.50 1.25
CA ARG A 171 -34.75 -10.22 1.55
C ARG A 171 -35.46 -9.66 2.77
N ILE A 172 -34.72 -9.34 3.83
CA ILE A 172 -35.29 -8.72 5.03
C ILE A 172 -35.90 -7.37 4.69
N VAL A 173 -35.14 -6.52 3.98
CA VAL A 173 -35.55 -5.15 3.64
C VAL A 173 -36.69 -5.16 2.63
N HIS A 174 -36.63 -6.04 1.61
CA HIS A 174 -37.70 -6.18 0.63
C HIS A 174 -39.01 -6.67 1.27
N GLY A 175 -38.90 -7.58 2.26
CA GLY A 175 -40.05 -8.01 3.04
C GLY A 175 -40.70 -6.90 3.89
N LEU A 176 -39.88 -5.96 4.38
CA LEU A 176 -40.35 -4.82 5.20
C LEU A 176 -40.86 -3.65 4.33
N PHE A 177 -40.23 -3.40 3.19
CA PHE A 177 -40.47 -2.24 2.34
C PHE A 177 -40.59 -2.59 0.85
N PRO A 178 -41.49 -3.47 0.44
CA PRO A 178 -41.58 -3.96 -0.94
C PRO A 178 -41.82 -2.87 -1.98
N ALA A 179 -42.49 -1.78 -1.60
CA ALA A 179 -42.82 -0.68 -2.50
C ALA A 179 -41.64 0.29 -2.80
N TRP A 180 -40.51 0.18 -2.05
CA TRP A 180 -39.39 1.12 -2.13
C TRP A 180 -38.08 0.46 -2.52
N THR A 181 -38.07 -0.85 -2.66
CA THR A 181 -36.86 -1.65 -2.81
C THR A 181 -36.83 -2.36 -4.15
N ALA A 182 -35.67 -2.37 -4.75
CA ALA A 182 -35.34 -3.12 -5.96
C ALA A 182 -35.25 -4.64 -5.71
N SER A 183 -34.78 -5.38 -6.70
CA SER A 183 -34.58 -6.82 -6.60
C SER A 183 -33.56 -7.16 -5.48
N VAL A 184 -33.76 -8.28 -4.82
CA VAL A 184 -32.86 -8.79 -3.76
C VAL A 184 -31.45 -8.98 -4.30
N ALA A 185 -31.28 -9.45 -5.54
CA ALA A 185 -30.00 -9.64 -6.19
C ALA A 185 -29.16 -8.34 -6.25
N ALA A 186 -29.81 -7.17 -6.39
CA ALA A 186 -29.13 -5.88 -6.39
C ALA A 186 -28.39 -5.61 -5.07
N TYR A 187 -29.02 -5.92 -3.94
CA TYR A 187 -28.36 -5.81 -2.63
C TYR A 187 -27.17 -6.78 -2.51
N GLY A 188 -27.28 -7.97 -3.09
CA GLY A 188 -26.17 -8.94 -3.18
C GLY A 188 -24.97 -8.38 -3.96
N LEU A 189 -25.21 -7.85 -5.16
CA LEU A 189 -24.16 -7.24 -6.00
C LEU A 189 -23.50 -6.04 -5.31
N VAL A 190 -24.29 -5.17 -4.69
CA VAL A 190 -23.75 -4.01 -3.98
C VAL A 190 -22.90 -4.43 -2.78
N ALA A 191 -23.36 -5.42 -2.02
CA ALA A 191 -22.62 -5.91 -0.86
C ALA A 191 -21.32 -6.65 -1.25
N MET A 192 -21.27 -7.34 -2.41
CA MET A 192 -20.03 -7.91 -2.96
C MET A 192 -18.95 -6.84 -3.06
N ALA A 193 -19.26 -5.72 -3.70
CA ALA A 193 -18.32 -4.61 -3.84
C ALA A 193 -17.97 -4.00 -2.48
N ALA A 194 -18.98 -3.75 -1.62
CA ALA A 194 -18.79 -3.06 -0.35
C ALA A 194 -17.93 -3.85 0.65
N VAL A 195 -18.11 -5.17 0.78
CA VAL A 195 -17.26 -6.02 1.64
C VAL A 195 -15.83 -6.05 1.13
N PHE A 196 -15.63 -6.23 -0.17
CA PHE A 196 -14.29 -6.22 -0.75
C PHE A 196 -13.63 -4.84 -0.60
N ALA A 197 -14.35 -3.75 -0.90
CA ALA A 197 -13.83 -2.39 -0.77
C ALA A 197 -13.39 -2.07 0.66
N ALA A 198 -14.15 -2.51 1.67
CA ALA A 198 -13.80 -2.32 3.08
C ALA A 198 -12.59 -3.16 3.51
N ALA A 199 -12.49 -4.41 3.04
CA ALA A 199 -11.38 -5.31 3.39
C ALA A 199 -10.05 -4.93 2.71
N ALA A 200 -10.11 -4.45 1.46
CA ALA A 200 -8.97 -4.15 0.60
C ALA A 200 -8.60 -2.64 0.55
N GLU A 201 -9.45 -1.76 1.09
CA GLU A 201 -9.36 -0.30 0.93
C GLU A 201 -9.33 0.15 -0.54
N ALA A 202 -10.04 -0.56 -1.41
CA ALA A 202 -10.02 -0.39 -2.85
C ALA A 202 -11.42 -0.15 -3.44
N PRO A 203 -12.05 1.01 -3.18
CA PRO A 203 -13.42 1.29 -3.63
C PRO A 203 -13.55 1.40 -5.14
N ILE A 204 -12.57 1.98 -5.85
CA ILE A 204 -12.62 2.12 -7.32
C ILE A 204 -12.60 0.73 -7.96
N THR A 205 -11.65 -0.10 -7.54
CA THR A 205 -11.55 -1.49 -8.01
C THR A 205 -12.83 -2.27 -7.75
N ALA A 206 -13.41 -2.15 -6.56
CA ALA A 206 -14.63 -2.86 -6.18
C ALA A 206 -15.81 -2.49 -7.08
N ILE A 207 -16.02 -1.19 -7.32
CA ILE A 207 -17.10 -0.68 -8.17
C ILE A 207 -16.91 -1.20 -9.60
N VAL A 208 -15.73 -1.03 -10.18
CA VAL A 208 -15.48 -1.40 -11.58
C VAL A 208 -15.55 -2.92 -11.78
N ILE A 209 -15.03 -3.73 -10.86
CA ILE A 209 -15.11 -5.19 -10.99
C ILE A 209 -16.56 -5.67 -10.96
N VAL A 210 -17.38 -5.24 -9.99
CA VAL A 210 -18.77 -5.69 -9.90
C VAL A 210 -19.58 -5.16 -11.07
N PHE A 211 -19.35 -3.93 -11.52
CA PHE A 211 -19.92 -3.40 -12.75
C PHE A 211 -19.55 -4.27 -13.97
N GLU A 212 -18.29 -4.66 -14.13
CA GLU A 212 -17.84 -5.51 -15.24
C GLU A 212 -18.41 -6.93 -15.14
N MET A 213 -18.62 -7.45 -13.94
CA MET A 213 -19.17 -8.79 -13.73
C MET A 213 -20.69 -8.87 -13.98
N SER A 214 -21.42 -7.77 -13.80
CA SER A 214 -22.89 -7.70 -13.97
C SER A 214 -23.35 -7.12 -15.31
N TYR A 215 -22.49 -6.34 -15.99
CA TYR A 215 -22.81 -5.54 -17.17
C TYR A 215 -24.01 -4.57 -16.99
N ASP A 216 -24.36 -4.26 -15.75
CA ASP A 216 -25.45 -3.35 -15.43
C ASP A 216 -24.91 -2.02 -14.89
N TYR A 217 -24.98 -0.96 -15.72
CA TYR A 217 -24.51 0.38 -15.31
C TYR A 217 -25.47 1.10 -14.35
N THR A 218 -26.71 0.66 -14.26
CA THR A 218 -27.72 1.32 -13.42
C THR A 218 -27.47 1.13 -11.93
N ILE A 219 -26.73 0.07 -11.56
CA ILE A 219 -26.34 -0.24 -10.18
C ILE A 219 -25.19 0.65 -9.66
N VAL A 220 -24.55 1.48 -10.50
CA VAL A 220 -23.35 2.25 -10.14
C VAL A 220 -23.59 3.20 -8.97
N LEU A 221 -24.75 3.87 -8.91
CA LEU A 221 -25.06 4.79 -7.80
C LEU A 221 -25.15 4.10 -6.43
N PRO A 222 -25.91 3.00 -6.26
CA PRO A 222 -25.86 2.19 -5.04
C PRO A 222 -24.48 1.65 -4.72
N LEU A 223 -23.74 1.16 -5.73
CA LEU A 223 -22.36 0.69 -5.55
C LEU A 223 -21.45 1.78 -4.98
N MET A 224 -21.51 3.00 -5.54
CA MET A 224 -20.68 4.12 -5.06
C MET A 224 -20.99 4.47 -3.60
N ILE A 225 -22.26 4.58 -3.22
CA ILE A 225 -22.66 4.93 -1.85
C ILE A 225 -22.19 3.85 -0.87
N ALA A 226 -22.55 2.60 -1.12
CA ALA A 226 -22.24 1.51 -0.21
C ALA A 226 -20.73 1.26 -0.08
N THR A 227 -19.99 1.25 -1.19
CA THR A 227 -18.53 1.01 -1.18
C THR A 227 -17.77 2.14 -0.51
N VAL A 228 -18.13 3.40 -0.73
CA VAL A 228 -17.45 4.54 -0.09
C VAL A 228 -17.70 4.52 1.42
N ILE A 229 -18.96 4.33 1.86
CA ILE A 229 -19.29 4.21 3.29
C ILE A 229 -18.55 3.03 3.92
N ALA A 230 -18.58 1.87 3.26
CA ALA A 230 -17.90 0.67 3.74
C ALA A 230 -16.39 0.88 3.86
N THR A 231 -15.76 1.54 2.89
CA THR A 231 -14.32 1.83 2.91
C THR A 231 -13.97 2.82 4.02
N ILE A 232 -14.74 3.91 4.18
CA ILE A 232 -14.47 4.92 5.23
C ILE A 232 -14.59 4.29 6.62
N LEU A 233 -15.63 3.49 6.84
CA LEU A 233 -15.84 2.82 8.13
C LEU A 233 -14.82 1.68 8.31
N GLY A 234 -14.53 0.92 7.26
CA GLY A 234 -13.51 -0.13 7.25
C GLY A 234 -12.15 0.38 7.70
N ARG A 235 -11.68 1.52 7.17
CA ARG A 235 -10.43 2.18 7.59
C ARG A 235 -10.35 2.52 9.07
N ARG A 236 -11.50 2.76 9.72
CA ARG A 236 -11.54 3.03 11.17
C ARG A 236 -11.54 1.76 12.00
N LEU A 237 -12.10 0.67 11.48
CA LEU A 237 -12.23 -0.61 12.18
C LEU A 237 -11.00 -1.52 11.96
N ILE A 238 -10.39 -1.45 10.78
CA ILE A 238 -9.28 -2.29 10.36
C ILE A 238 -8.02 -1.42 10.28
N ASN A 239 -6.96 -1.78 11.01
CA ASN A 239 -5.68 -1.07 10.97
C ASN A 239 -4.82 -1.52 9.76
N GLY A 240 -5.24 -1.20 8.55
CA GLY A 240 -4.60 -1.61 7.29
C GLY A 240 -5.47 -2.57 6.47
N THR A 241 -5.04 -2.90 5.25
CA THR A 241 -5.80 -3.78 4.36
C THR A 241 -5.60 -5.25 4.69
N ILE A 242 -6.53 -6.11 4.25
CA ILE A 242 -6.40 -7.57 4.37
C ILE A 242 -5.11 -8.10 3.73
N TYR A 243 -4.54 -7.38 2.76
CA TYR A 243 -3.28 -7.73 2.09
C TYR A 243 -2.04 -7.22 2.84
N GLU A 244 -2.11 -6.00 3.39
CA GLU A 244 -0.98 -5.33 4.04
C GLU A 244 -0.67 -5.88 5.42
N LEU A 245 -1.71 -6.24 6.18
CA LEU A 245 -1.56 -6.72 7.56
C LEU A 245 -0.60 -7.91 7.66
N LYS A 246 -0.58 -8.80 6.67
CA LYS A 246 0.36 -9.93 6.64
C LYS A 246 1.82 -9.47 6.51
N LEU A 247 2.08 -8.42 5.76
CA LEU A 247 3.42 -7.85 5.57
C LEU A 247 3.85 -7.07 6.82
N VAL A 248 2.95 -6.26 7.38
CA VAL A 248 3.19 -5.52 8.62
C VAL A 248 3.56 -6.45 9.77
N ARG A 249 2.85 -7.58 9.91
CA ARG A 249 3.14 -8.60 10.94
C ARG A 249 4.50 -9.27 10.76
N ARG A 250 4.99 -9.37 9.54
CA ARG A 250 6.34 -9.85 9.21
C ARG A 250 7.42 -8.79 9.37
N GLY A 251 7.08 -7.61 9.92
CA GLY A 251 8.01 -6.50 10.12
C GLY A 251 8.36 -5.71 8.84
N ILE A 252 7.62 -5.95 7.75
CA ILE A 252 7.81 -5.21 6.50
C ILE A 252 6.94 -3.96 6.55
N ASP A 253 7.56 -2.79 6.60
CA ASP A 253 6.87 -1.50 6.50
C ASP A 253 6.41 -1.25 5.05
N TRP A 254 5.25 -1.82 4.72
CA TRP A 254 4.64 -1.72 3.40
C TRP A 254 4.32 -0.28 2.99
N LYS A 255 3.98 0.58 3.95
CA LYS A 255 3.70 1.99 3.67
C LYS A 255 4.95 2.71 3.15
N ARG A 256 6.11 2.31 3.65
CA ARG A 256 7.41 2.82 3.20
C ARG A 256 7.77 2.31 1.80
N VAL A 257 7.46 1.06 1.50
CA VAL A 257 7.69 0.44 0.18
C VAL A 257 6.74 1.02 -0.88
N ARG A 258 5.48 1.28 -0.51
CA ARG A 258 4.42 1.74 -1.44
C ARG A 258 4.47 3.22 -1.79
N ARG A 259 5.09 4.04 -0.95
CA ARG A 259 5.34 5.45 -1.22
C ARG A 259 6.83 5.62 -1.42
N PRO A 260 7.35 5.51 -2.66
CA PRO A 260 8.70 5.97 -2.91
C PRO A 260 8.75 7.41 -2.42
N HIS A 261 9.65 7.68 -1.46
CA HIS A 261 9.83 9.04 -0.95
C HIS A 261 10.02 9.96 -2.16
N ALA A 262 9.42 11.15 -2.11
CA ALA A 262 9.62 12.15 -3.18
C ALA A 262 11.12 12.35 -3.48
N LEU A 263 11.97 12.10 -2.49
CA LEU A 263 13.43 12.17 -2.58
C LEU A 263 14.09 10.96 -3.28
N GLU A 264 13.41 9.82 -3.41
CA GLU A 264 13.97 8.64 -4.11
C GLU A 264 14.18 8.92 -5.60
N ARG A 265 13.30 9.73 -6.20
CA ARG A 265 13.36 10.14 -7.62
C ARG A 265 14.34 11.30 -7.86
N VAL A 266 14.72 12.01 -6.81
CA VAL A 266 15.66 13.13 -6.88
C VAL A 266 17.07 12.59 -6.71
N ARG A 267 17.92 12.80 -7.71
CA ARG A 267 19.32 12.39 -7.61
C ARG A 267 20.14 13.43 -6.85
N VAL A 268 21.15 12.96 -6.15
CA VAL A 268 22.14 13.80 -5.46
C VAL A 268 22.72 14.84 -6.40
N SER A 269 22.97 14.49 -7.68
CA SER A 269 23.50 15.38 -8.71
C SER A 269 22.67 16.64 -8.97
N SER A 270 21.36 16.61 -8.68
CA SER A 270 20.49 17.78 -8.90
C SER A 270 20.49 18.78 -7.74
N VAL A 271 21.11 18.43 -6.61
CA VAL A 271 21.09 19.20 -5.37
C VAL A 271 22.49 19.49 -4.84
N VAL A 272 23.51 18.77 -5.33
CA VAL A 272 24.89 18.98 -4.95
C VAL A 272 25.30 20.44 -5.26
N ARG A 273 25.95 21.07 -4.27
CA ARG A 273 26.53 22.40 -4.43
C ARG A 273 28.03 22.36 -4.16
N GLN A 274 28.76 23.26 -4.77
CA GLN A 274 30.16 23.47 -4.43
C GLN A 274 30.24 24.19 -3.09
N ALA A 275 31.16 23.76 -2.24
CA ALA A 275 31.48 24.51 -1.01
C ALA A 275 32.16 25.84 -1.39
N SER A 276 31.76 26.90 -0.72
CA SER A 276 32.34 28.24 -0.98
C SER A 276 33.82 28.30 -0.60
N VAL A 277 34.24 27.48 0.33
CA VAL A 277 35.64 27.32 0.77
C VAL A 277 36.00 25.85 0.77
N ILE A 278 37.05 25.48 0.05
CA ILE A 278 37.67 24.17 0.08
C ILE A 278 39.12 24.42 0.47
N ALA A 279 39.64 23.65 1.42
CA ALA A 279 41.00 23.78 1.91
C ALA A 279 41.88 22.63 1.40
N ASP A 280 43.15 22.90 1.05
CA ASP A 280 44.16 21.86 0.85
C ASP A 280 44.71 21.42 2.21
N VAL A 281 45.07 20.15 2.36
CA VAL A 281 45.62 19.61 3.60
C VAL A 281 46.82 20.41 4.11
N SER A 282 47.59 21.07 3.22
CA SER A 282 48.76 21.88 3.50
C SER A 282 48.44 23.36 3.79
N ASP A 283 47.19 23.81 3.57
CA ASP A 283 46.76 25.20 3.90
C ASP A 283 46.88 25.44 5.39
N THR A 284 47.37 26.62 5.80
CA THR A 284 47.36 26.99 7.21
C THR A 284 45.98 27.33 7.72
N VAL A 285 45.71 27.08 9.00
CA VAL A 285 44.47 27.45 9.64
C VAL A 285 44.14 28.91 9.43
N ALA A 286 45.13 29.82 9.52
CA ALA A 286 44.97 31.24 9.29
C ALA A 286 44.47 31.60 7.89
N SER A 287 45.06 30.96 6.86
CA SER A 287 44.66 31.14 5.46
C SER A 287 43.23 30.70 5.23
N VAL A 288 42.81 29.57 5.83
CA VAL A 288 41.44 29.07 5.72
C VAL A 288 40.46 29.94 6.46
N ALA A 289 40.83 30.45 7.65
CA ALA A 289 40.00 31.38 8.42
C ALA A 289 39.73 32.68 7.66
N GLU A 290 40.73 33.22 6.96
CA GLU A 290 40.59 34.42 6.14
C GLU A 290 39.59 34.20 4.98
N ARG A 291 39.73 33.05 4.26
CA ARG A 291 38.79 32.67 3.17
C ARG A 291 37.38 32.39 3.64
N LEU A 292 37.24 31.93 4.88
CA LEU A 292 35.95 31.62 5.48
C LEU A 292 35.23 32.90 5.94
N HIS A 293 35.98 33.97 6.21
CA HIS A 293 35.42 35.21 6.70
C HIS A 293 34.37 35.79 5.73
N GLY A 294 33.19 36.12 6.26
CA GLY A 294 32.07 36.62 5.43
C GLY A 294 31.26 35.55 4.69
N THR A 295 31.60 34.28 4.82
CA THR A 295 30.78 33.19 4.29
C THR A 295 29.81 32.64 5.35
N SER A 296 28.74 31.95 4.90
CA SER A 296 27.79 31.26 5.79
C SER A 296 28.02 29.75 5.84
N GLU A 297 29.23 29.30 5.48
CA GLU A 297 29.53 27.87 5.49
C GLU A 297 29.70 27.34 6.91
N ALA A 298 29.04 26.21 7.20
CA ALA A 298 29.14 25.53 8.48
C ALA A 298 30.30 24.54 8.55
N PHE A 299 30.79 24.11 7.38
CA PHE A 299 31.84 23.10 7.24
C PHE A 299 32.78 23.45 6.10
N VAL A 300 34.06 23.20 6.29
CA VAL A 300 35.10 23.35 5.27
C VAL A 300 35.61 21.97 4.88
N PRO A 301 35.33 21.49 3.67
CA PRO A 301 35.92 20.28 3.14
C PRO A 301 37.42 20.48 2.95
N VAL A 302 38.20 19.46 3.34
CA VAL A 302 39.64 19.41 3.19
C VAL A 302 39.98 18.37 2.14
N VAL A 303 40.82 18.73 1.18
CA VAL A 303 41.22 17.87 0.08
C VAL A 303 42.74 17.74 0.03
N GLU A 304 43.25 16.64 -0.53
CA GLU A 304 44.67 16.47 -0.86
C GLU A 304 45.02 17.24 -2.13
N ARG A 305 46.31 17.45 -2.43
CA ARG A 305 46.80 18.17 -3.62
C ARG A 305 46.31 17.60 -4.94
N ASP A 306 45.93 16.32 -4.98
CA ASP A 306 45.34 15.64 -6.14
C ASP A 306 43.80 15.77 -6.19
N GLY A 307 43.19 16.52 -5.26
CA GLY A 307 41.75 16.76 -5.18
C GLY A 307 40.95 15.68 -4.45
N ARG A 308 41.60 14.63 -3.92
CA ARG A 308 40.93 13.62 -3.12
C ARG A 308 40.46 14.19 -1.80
N PHE A 309 39.28 13.73 -1.38
CA PHE A 309 38.70 14.15 -0.12
C PHE A 309 39.47 13.56 1.07
N ALA A 310 40.00 14.43 1.95
CA ALA A 310 40.74 14.04 3.14
C ALA A 310 39.87 14.10 4.42
N GLY A 311 38.89 15.00 4.49
CA GLY A 311 38.08 15.15 5.67
C GLY A 311 37.32 16.47 5.71
N VAL A 312 36.85 16.85 6.89
CA VAL A 312 36.08 18.10 7.11
C VAL A 312 36.49 18.76 8.39
N VAL A 313 36.50 20.10 8.41
CA VAL A 313 36.66 20.92 9.62
C VAL A 313 35.37 21.74 9.80
N ALA A 314 34.82 21.76 11.02
CA ALA A 314 33.66 22.60 11.29
C ALA A 314 34.07 24.08 11.35
N ALA A 315 33.32 24.95 10.69
CA ALA A 315 33.60 26.38 10.67
C ALA A 315 33.64 26.98 12.10
N GLY A 316 32.82 26.46 13.02
CA GLY A 316 32.81 26.88 14.42
C GLY A 316 34.13 26.57 15.18
N ASP A 317 34.88 25.55 14.75
CA ASP A 317 36.14 25.19 15.37
C ASP A 317 37.31 26.09 14.88
N ILE A 318 37.18 26.67 13.67
CA ILE A 318 38.24 27.45 13.01
C ILE A 318 38.61 28.68 13.81
N GLY A 319 37.68 29.37 14.47
CA GLY A 319 37.97 30.53 15.30
C GLY A 319 38.88 30.21 16.49
N TRP A 320 38.65 29.08 17.14
CA TRP A 320 39.48 28.60 18.24
C TRP A 320 40.85 28.12 17.72
N LEU A 321 40.88 27.37 16.60
CA LEU A 321 42.08 26.89 15.95
C LEU A 321 42.96 28.06 15.47
N MET A 322 42.36 29.11 14.94
CA MET A 322 43.08 30.33 14.55
C MET A 322 43.85 30.97 15.71
N ALA A 323 43.23 31.02 16.90
CA ALA A 323 43.83 31.61 18.07
C ALA A 323 44.97 30.83 18.67
N HIS A 324 44.97 29.47 18.50
CA HIS A 324 45.93 28.58 19.17
C HIS A 324 46.87 27.89 18.20
N GLU A 325 46.45 27.60 16.96
CA GLU A 325 47.15 26.75 16.00
C GLU A 325 47.18 27.37 14.58
N GLY A 326 47.14 28.70 14.48
CA GLY A 326 46.94 29.44 13.22
C GLY A 326 48.00 29.12 12.11
N LEU A 327 49.20 28.73 12.46
CA LEU A 327 50.26 28.35 11.49
C LEU A 327 50.27 26.87 11.14
N GLN A 328 49.54 26.04 11.84
CA GLN A 328 49.48 24.62 11.58
C GLN A 328 48.68 24.31 10.29
N PRO A 329 49.04 23.21 9.59
CA PRO A 329 48.27 22.74 8.44
C PRO A 329 46.87 22.30 8.85
N ILE A 330 45.82 22.75 8.11
CA ILE A 330 44.43 22.44 8.40
C ILE A 330 44.14 20.93 8.33
N GLY A 331 44.88 20.21 7.51
CA GLY A 331 44.76 18.75 7.39
C GLY A 331 44.95 18.00 8.71
N THR A 332 45.73 18.54 9.67
CA THR A 332 45.91 17.96 11.01
C THR A 332 44.58 17.92 11.81
N PHE A 333 43.68 18.83 11.52
CA PHE A 333 42.40 18.99 12.23
C PHE A 333 41.20 18.43 11.44
N ALA A 334 41.45 17.94 10.21
CA ALA A 334 40.42 17.34 9.37
C ALA A 334 39.88 16.05 9.99
N LYS A 335 38.60 16.00 10.24
CA LYS A 335 37.92 14.80 10.78
C LYS A 335 37.32 13.99 9.64
N ALA A 336 37.48 12.67 9.70
CA ALA A 336 36.80 11.78 8.78
C ALA A 336 35.30 11.89 8.95
N VAL A 337 34.57 11.84 7.83
CA VAL A 337 33.10 11.79 7.85
C VAL A 337 32.63 10.34 7.90
N PRO A 338 31.52 10.05 8.60
CA PRO A 338 31.03 8.68 8.74
C PRO A 338 30.47 8.09 7.43
N ALA A 339 30.13 8.93 6.45
CA ALA A 339 29.61 8.49 5.16
C ALA A 339 29.88 9.50 4.05
N THR A 340 30.02 9.00 2.83
CA THR A 340 30.13 9.78 1.59
C THR A 340 29.08 9.28 0.60
N LEU A 341 28.75 10.07 -0.41
CA LEU A 341 27.81 9.70 -1.47
C LEU A 341 28.41 9.96 -2.85
N SER A 342 27.87 9.28 -3.86
CA SER A 342 28.13 9.57 -5.26
C SER A 342 26.98 10.40 -5.87
N HIS A 343 27.25 11.09 -6.98
CA HIS A 343 26.23 11.87 -7.70
C HIS A 343 25.06 11.02 -8.24
N ALA A 344 25.25 9.71 -8.41
CA ALA A 344 24.24 8.80 -8.95
C ALA A 344 23.24 8.32 -7.92
N GLU A 345 23.53 8.46 -6.62
CA GLU A 345 22.65 8.02 -5.54
C GLU A 345 21.41 8.91 -5.40
N SER A 346 20.39 8.39 -4.73
CA SER A 346 19.16 9.14 -4.46
C SER A 346 19.33 10.10 -3.30
N LEU A 347 18.56 11.18 -3.31
CA LEU A 347 18.53 12.14 -2.20
C LEU A 347 17.89 11.53 -0.94
N GLU A 348 17.07 10.49 -1.08
CA GLU A 348 16.57 9.69 0.04
C GLU A 348 17.71 9.06 0.83
N ARG A 349 18.72 8.51 0.14
CA ARG A 349 19.90 7.95 0.79
C ARG A 349 20.64 9.00 1.59
N ALA A 350 20.75 10.23 1.08
CA ALA A 350 21.31 11.36 1.82
C ALA A 350 20.48 11.67 3.07
N ALA A 351 19.16 11.68 2.95
CA ALA A 351 18.25 11.94 4.06
C ALA A 351 18.34 10.85 5.15
N ASP A 352 18.41 9.58 4.76
CA ASP A 352 18.59 8.46 5.69
C ASP A 352 19.88 8.55 6.48
N LEU A 353 21.01 8.85 5.81
CA LEU A 353 22.29 9.05 6.48
C LEU A 353 22.26 10.25 7.43
N MET A 354 21.63 11.35 7.02
CA MET A 354 21.49 12.56 7.83
C MET A 354 20.42 12.43 8.94
N ALA A 355 19.70 11.32 9.04
CA ALA A 355 18.86 11.02 10.20
C ALA A 355 19.70 10.86 11.47
N ASP A 356 20.98 10.44 11.36
CA ASP A 356 21.93 10.52 12.47
C ASP A 356 22.25 12.00 12.76
N PRO A 357 21.98 12.51 13.99
CA PRO A 357 22.28 13.88 14.38
C PRO A 357 23.75 14.31 14.20
N LYS A 358 24.68 13.36 14.18
CA LYS A 358 26.12 13.60 14.02
C LYS A 358 26.51 13.92 12.56
N ILE A 359 25.63 13.60 11.59
CA ILE A 359 25.88 13.81 10.16
C ILE A 359 25.11 15.07 9.71
N ALA A 360 25.77 16.20 9.72
CA ALA A 360 25.17 17.47 9.30
C ALA A 360 25.48 17.83 7.82
N MET A 361 26.51 17.19 7.23
CA MET A 361 26.95 17.38 5.86
C MET A 361 27.47 16.06 5.31
N LEU A 362 27.26 15.83 4.03
CA LEU A 362 27.77 14.67 3.28
C LEU A 362 28.60 15.19 2.09
N PRO A 363 29.86 14.76 1.96
CA PRO A 363 30.66 15.01 0.77
C PRO A 363 30.21 14.09 -0.37
N ILE A 364 30.17 14.65 -1.56
CA ILE A 364 29.85 13.93 -2.79
C ILE A 364 31.16 13.70 -3.52
N LEU A 365 31.45 12.42 -3.78
CA LEU A 365 32.72 12.04 -4.37
C LEU A 365 32.53 11.48 -5.78
N ARG A 366 33.50 11.75 -6.65
CA ARG A 366 33.65 11.09 -7.95
C ARG A 366 34.24 9.68 -7.78
N ALA A 367 34.23 8.91 -8.85
CA ALA A 367 34.75 7.55 -8.86
C ALA A 367 36.25 7.45 -8.51
N ASP A 368 37.03 8.52 -8.76
CA ASP A 368 38.44 8.65 -8.42
C ASP A 368 38.70 9.08 -6.97
N GLY A 369 37.64 9.30 -6.18
CA GLY A 369 37.72 9.78 -4.80
C GLY A 369 37.87 11.30 -4.66
N SER A 370 37.88 12.06 -5.78
CA SER A 370 37.91 13.52 -5.72
C SER A 370 36.60 14.11 -5.27
N LEU A 371 36.65 15.26 -4.57
CA LEU A 371 35.47 15.97 -4.10
C LEU A 371 34.74 16.62 -5.27
N GLU A 372 33.47 16.27 -5.46
CA GLU A 372 32.58 16.91 -6.44
C GLU A 372 31.84 18.10 -5.82
N GLY A 373 31.39 17.96 -4.57
CA GLY A 373 30.66 18.97 -3.86
C GLY A 373 30.18 18.48 -2.50
N ILE A 374 29.24 19.20 -1.93
CA ILE A 374 28.65 18.87 -0.62
C ILE A 374 27.14 18.95 -0.66
N ILE A 375 26.49 18.23 0.25
CA ILE A 375 25.07 18.36 0.57
C ILE A 375 24.93 18.54 2.08
N THR A 376 24.06 19.48 2.49
CA THR A 376 23.71 19.71 3.87
C THR A 376 22.24 19.34 4.13
N ARG A 377 21.83 19.24 5.40
CA ARG A 377 20.41 19.03 5.77
C ARG A 377 19.49 20.11 5.17
N ARG A 378 19.98 21.34 5.03
CA ARG A 378 19.22 22.43 4.44
C ARG A 378 18.91 22.14 2.96
N ASP A 379 19.89 21.63 2.22
CA ASP A 379 19.72 21.32 0.79
C ASP A 379 18.71 20.21 0.59
N VAL A 380 18.74 19.16 1.44
CA VAL A 380 17.75 18.09 1.45
C VAL A 380 16.35 18.62 1.76
N LEU A 381 16.20 19.53 2.76
CA LEU A 381 14.91 20.13 3.11
C LEU A 381 14.35 21.02 2.00
N ILE A 382 15.20 21.78 1.30
CA ILE A 382 14.78 22.60 0.16
C ILE A 382 14.27 21.69 -0.97
N ALA A 383 15.01 20.66 -1.32
CA ALA A 383 14.61 19.70 -2.35
C ALA A 383 13.30 18.98 -1.99
N TYR A 384 13.13 18.60 -0.72
CA TYR A 384 11.88 18.01 -0.22
C TYR A 384 10.69 18.94 -0.41
N ARG A 385 10.83 20.23 -0.07
CA ARG A 385 9.76 21.23 -0.27
C ARG A 385 9.44 21.43 -1.75
N SER A 386 10.45 21.48 -2.60
CA SER A 386 10.27 21.63 -4.05
C SER A 386 9.56 20.45 -4.70
N SER A 387 9.77 19.24 -4.17
CA SER A 387 9.13 18.02 -4.68
C SER A 387 7.69 17.81 -4.21
N HIS A 388 7.21 18.59 -3.22
CA HIS A 388 5.84 18.55 -2.69
C HIS A 388 4.99 19.76 -3.10
N GLY A 389 5.56 20.74 -3.78
CA GLY A 389 4.90 21.98 -4.20
C GLY A 389 4.64 22.07 -5.71
N ALA A 390 4.82 20.96 -6.45
CA ALA A 390 4.56 20.87 -7.88
C ALA A 390 3.42 19.90 -8.20
#